data_e4a2cbb1fed43b5f50828a9cf255db78
#
_entry.id   e4a2cbb1fed43b5f50828a9cf255db78
#
_cell.length_a   1.000
_cell.length_b   1.000
_cell.length_c   1.000
_cell.angle_alpha   90.00
_cell.angle_beta   90.00
_cell.angle_gamma   90.00
#
_symmetry.space_group_name_H-M   'P 1'
#
loop_
_entity.id
_entity.type
_entity.pdbx_description
1 polymer ?
#
loop_
_entity_poly.entity_id
_entity_poly.type
_entity_poly.pdbx_seq_one_letter_code
_entity_poly.pdbx_strand_id
1 'polypeptide(L)'
;RWIAGAGAAISAVGMWGNAQLTTESTYLTGLLPWIIVNSVGMGFAFVPLTLTAVSRVAREDSGVGAGVLNTTQQIGGALGLAMLGTLATQATTDKAAELAALAQNGQFNPELIPIVAQTEGSSLAFIVAAGMLLASSVIAFVGLNIKHEELTADSLEAQPVG
;
A
#
# COMPACT_ATOMS: atom_id res chain seq x y z
N ARG A 1 8.55 5.10 -14.89
CA ARG A 1 7.11 4.79 -14.77
C ARG A 1 6.84 3.30 -14.67
N TRP A 2 7.48 2.49 -15.54
CA TRP A 2 7.25 1.04 -15.59
C TRP A 2 7.60 0.35 -14.27
N ILE A 3 8.74 0.70 -13.67
CA ILE A 3 9.20 0.09 -12.41
C ILE A 3 8.27 0.48 -11.25
N ALA A 4 7.90 1.76 -11.15
CA ALA A 4 6.99 2.23 -10.09
C ALA A 4 5.60 1.61 -10.22
N GLY A 5 5.02 1.59 -11.43
CA GLY A 5 3.72 0.97 -11.67
C GLY A 5 3.72 -0.54 -11.42
N ALA A 6 4.75 -1.25 -11.91
CA ALA A 6 4.93 -2.67 -11.64
C ALA A 6 5.11 -2.95 -10.14
N GLY A 7 5.90 -2.12 -9.42
CA GLY A 7 6.07 -2.23 -7.98
C GLY A 7 4.75 -2.09 -7.22
N ALA A 8 3.93 -1.09 -7.56
CA ALA A 8 2.61 -0.91 -6.95
C ALA A 8 1.67 -2.10 -7.25
N ALA A 9 1.72 -2.66 -8.47
CA ALA A 9 0.94 -3.84 -8.83
C ALA A 9 1.39 -5.08 -8.03
N ILE A 10 2.69 -5.29 -7.87
CA ILE A 10 3.24 -6.40 -7.04
C ILE A 10 2.81 -6.23 -5.58
N SER A 11 2.88 -5.00 -5.05
CA SER A 11 2.38 -4.71 -3.68
C SER A 11 0.88 -5.00 -3.55
N ALA A 12 0.08 -4.69 -4.55
CA ALA A 12 -1.35 -4.99 -4.55
C ALA A 12 -1.62 -6.50 -4.48
N VAL A 13 -0.83 -7.31 -5.21
CA VAL A 13 -0.90 -8.78 -5.12
C VAL A 13 -0.53 -9.27 -3.72
N GLY A 14 0.52 -8.70 -3.10
CA GLY A 14 0.90 -9.01 -1.71
C GLY A 14 -0.22 -8.69 -0.71
N MET A 15 -0.86 -7.52 -0.85
CA MET A 15 -2.01 -7.15 -0.01
C MET A 15 -3.22 -8.05 -0.23
N TRP A 16 -3.52 -8.38 -1.48
CA TRP A 16 -4.59 -9.32 -1.79
C TRP A 16 -4.34 -10.71 -1.21
N GLY A 17 -3.08 -11.18 -1.25
CA GLY A 17 -2.70 -12.43 -0.62
C GLY A 17 -2.88 -12.41 0.90
N ASN A 18 -2.53 -11.29 1.57
CA ASN A 18 -2.79 -11.11 3.00
C ASN A 18 -4.30 -11.10 3.33
N ALA A 19 -5.16 -10.69 2.40
CA ALA A 19 -6.61 -10.73 2.58
C ALA A 19 -7.19 -12.17 2.59
N GLN A 20 -6.45 -13.14 2.08
CA GLN A 20 -6.87 -14.56 2.09
C GLN A 20 -6.52 -15.29 3.40
N LEU A 21 -5.93 -14.59 4.37
CA LEU A 21 -5.57 -15.18 5.67
C LEU A 21 -6.83 -15.59 6.43
N THR A 22 -6.76 -16.78 7.02
CA THR A 22 -7.79 -17.34 7.89
C THR A 22 -7.23 -17.51 9.30
N THR A 23 -8.10 -17.78 10.27
CA THR A 23 -7.72 -18.06 11.65
C THR A 23 -6.79 -19.28 11.79
N GLU A 24 -6.75 -20.17 10.81
CA GLU A 24 -5.90 -21.36 10.76
C GLU A 24 -4.58 -21.14 10.02
N SER A 25 -4.40 -19.98 9.39
CA SER A 25 -3.20 -19.70 8.62
C SER A 25 -1.95 -19.65 9.50
N THR A 26 -0.93 -20.41 9.11
CA THR A 26 0.36 -20.40 9.80
C THR A 26 1.19 -19.20 9.35
N TYR A 27 1.95 -18.59 10.26
CA TYR A 27 2.79 -17.44 9.96
C TYR A 27 3.75 -17.68 8.79
N LEU A 28 4.47 -18.80 8.78
CA LEU A 28 5.52 -19.09 7.77
C LEU A 28 4.97 -19.36 6.37
N THR A 29 3.84 -20.02 6.24
CA THR A 29 3.29 -20.44 4.95
C THR A 29 2.14 -19.55 4.47
N GLY A 30 1.41 -18.94 5.40
CA GLY A 30 0.28 -18.07 5.10
C GLY A 30 0.69 -16.60 4.97
N LEU A 31 1.28 -16.03 6.02
CA LEU A 31 1.51 -14.58 6.11
C LEU A 31 2.84 -14.15 5.49
N LEU A 32 3.94 -14.83 5.81
CA LEU A 32 5.30 -14.42 5.44
C LEU A 32 5.50 -14.25 3.92
N PRO A 33 5.05 -15.16 3.04
CA PRO A 33 5.24 -15.01 1.60
C PRO A 33 4.61 -13.73 1.06
N TRP A 34 3.41 -13.39 1.52
CA TRP A 34 2.68 -12.21 1.07
C TRP A 34 3.28 -10.91 1.60
N ILE A 35 3.82 -10.91 2.82
CA ILE A 35 4.60 -9.78 3.36
C ILE A 35 5.84 -9.54 2.49
N ILE A 36 6.57 -10.59 2.11
CA ILE A 36 7.75 -10.46 1.26
C ILE A 36 7.36 -9.87 -0.11
N VAL A 37 6.32 -10.40 -0.75
CA VAL A 37 5.82 -9.90 -2.04
C VAL A 37 5.43 -8.42 -1.93
N ASN A 38 4.70 -8.04 -0.88
CA ASN A 38 4.31 -6.66 -0.63
C ASN A 38 5.54 -5.76 -0.44
N SER A 39 6.51 -6.17 0.39
CA SER A 39 7.71 -5.39 0.69
C SER A 39 8.58 -5.16 -0.54
N VAL A 40 8.76 -6.18 -1.38
CA VAL A 40 9.50 -6.09 -2.65
C VAL A 40 8.78 -5.11 -3.59
N GLY A 41 7.46 -5.27 -3.75
CA GLY A 41 6.65 -4.37 -4.58
C GLY A 41 6.73 -2.91 -4.09
N MET A 42 6.66 -2.70 -2.78
CA MET A 42 6.76 -1.38 -2.16
C MET A 42 8.13 -0.72 -2.42
N GLY A 43 9.23 -1.49 -2.33
CA GLY A 43 10.57 -1.02 -2.68
C GLY A 43 10.66 -0.56 -4.13
N PHE A 44 10.14 -1.35 -5.06
CA PHE A 44 10.11 -1.00 -6.49
C PHE A 44 9.18 0.18 -6.81
N ALA A 45 8.15 0.42 -6.03
CA ALA A 45 7.28 1.58 -6.20
C ALA A 45 7.91 2.85 -5.58
N PHE A 46 8.36 2.77 -4.33
CA PHE A 46 8.73 3.91 -3.52
C PHE A 46 10.00 4.61 -4.00
N VAL A 47 11.05 3.84 -4.35
CA VAL A 47 12.35 4.40 -4.76
C VAL A 47 12.23 5.23 -6.05
N PRO A 48 11.65 4.73 -7.15
CA PRO A 48 11.52 5.52 -8.37
C PRO A 48 10.59 6.72 -8.22
N LEU A 49 9.51 6.60 -7.42
CA LEU A 49 8.59 7.72 -7.17
C LEU A 49 9.29 8.85 -6.42
N THR A 50 10.04 8.52 -5.38
CA THR A 50 10.80 9.50 -4.60
C THR A 50 11.87 10.19 -5.45
N LEU A 51 12.65 9.42 -6.22
CA LEU A 51 13.65 9.99 -7.13
C LEU A 51 13.02 10.91 -8.17
N THR A 52 11.89 10.51 -8.76
CA THR A 52 11.18 11.31 -9.74
C THR A 52 10.64 12.60 -9.14
N ALA A 53 10.12 12.57 -7.92
CA ALA A 53 9.55 13.72 -7.26
C ALA A 53 10.58 14.82 -6.98
N VAL A 54 11.84 14.43 -6.66
CA VAL A 54 12.92 15.40 -6.35
C VAL A 54 13.79 15.76 -7.55
N SER A 55 13.80 14.97 -8.63
CA SER A 55 14.68 15.16 -9.79
C SER A 55 14.43 16.44 -10.59
N ARG A 56 13.22 17.01 -10.51
CA ARG A 56 12.82 18.24 -11.22
C ARG A 56 12.87 19.49 -10.35
N VAL A 57 13.35 19.37 -9.11
CA VAL A 57 13.48 20.48 -8.19
C VAL A 57 14.87 21.10 -8.32
N ALA A 58 14.95 22.42 -8.52
CA ALA A 58 16.23 23.14 -8.57
C ALA A 58 17.02 22.88 -7.29
N ARG A 59 18.35 22.88 -7.38
CA ARG A 59 19.24 22.60 -6.22
C ARG A 59 18.98 23.57 -5.06
N GLU A 60 18.65 24.81 -5.39
CA GLU A 60 18.34 25.86 -4.41
C GLU A 60 17.04 25.57 -3.64
N ASP A 61 16.08 24.91 -4.29
CA ASP A 61 14.75 24.56 -3.73
C ASP A 61 14.67 23.11 -3.24
N SER A 62 15.75 22.36 -3.27
CA SER A 62 15.77 20.93 -2.93
C SER A 62 15.24 20.65 -1.52
N GLY A 63 15.51 21.50 -0.56
CA GLY A 63 14.99 21.40 0.81
C GLY A 63 13.46 21.55 0.87
N VAL A 64 12.92 22.52 0.14
CA VAL A 64 11.46 22.75 0.04
C VAL A 64 10.79 21.56 -0.66
N GLY A 65 11.36 21.09 -1.76
CA GLY A 65 10.85 19.93 -2.49
C GLY A 65 10.79 18.68 -1.63
N ALA A 66 11.85 18.39 -0.87
CA ALA A 66 11.88 17.27 0.08
C ALA A 66 10.85 17.43 1.20
N GLY A 67 10.66 18.65 1.71
CA GLY A 67 9.65 18.96 2.72
C GLY A 67 8.22 18.72 2.22
N VAL A 68 7.90 19.20 1.02
CA VAL A 68 6.60 18.98 0.37
C VAL A 68 6.33 17.49 0.14
N LEU A 69 7.32 16.74 -0.38
CA LEU A 69 7.21 15.30 -0.58
C LEU A 69 6.91 14.58 0.72
N ASN A 70 7.70 14.85 1.77
CA ASN A 70 7.51 14.23 3.08
C ASN A 70 6.13 14.56 3.67
N THR A 71 5.70 15.83 3.61
CA THR A 71 4.37 16.25 4.08
C THR A 71 3.25 15.52 3.32
N THR A 72 3.35 15.42 2.01
CA THR A 72 2.37 14.71 1.18
C THR A 72 2.29 13.23 1.54
N GLN A 73 3.43 12.57 1.76
CA GLN A 73 3.49 11.18 2.22
C GLN A 73 2.84 11.00 3.59
N GLN A 74 3.10 11.89 4.53
CA GLN A 74 2.51 11.87 5.88
C GLN A 74 1.00 12.04 5.84
N ILE A 75 0.51 13.02 5.09
CA ILE A 75 -0.94 13.26 4.94
C ILE A 75 -1.60 12.07 4.24
N GLY A 76 -1.02 11.59 3.14
CA GLY A 76 -1.55 10.42 2.41
C GLY A 76 -1.59 9.16 3.27
N GLY A 77 -0.52 8.92 4.03
CA GLY A 77 -0.43 7.80 4.98
C GLY A 77 -1.48 7.90 6.10
N ALA A 78 -1.63 9.08 6.70
CA ALA A 78 -2.60 9.31 7.77
C ALA A 78 -4.05 9.12 7.28
N LEU A 79 -4.40 9.68 6.12
CA LEU A 79 -5.73 9.52 5.51
C LEU A 79 -6.00 8.08 5.12
N GLY A 80 -5.02 7.42 4.50
CA GLY A 80 -5.12 6.01 4.13
C GLY A 80 -5.34 5.10 5.34
N LEU A 81 -4.54 5.29 6.39
CA LEU A 81 -4.66 4.52 7.63
C LEU A 81 -6.00 4.77 8.34
N ALA A 82 -6.45 6.02 8.41
CA ALA A 82 -7.74 6.35 9.01
C ALA A 82 -8.90 5.70 8.26
N MET A 83 -8.88 5.74 6.92
CA MET A 83 -9.90 5.11 6.08
C MET A 83 -9.91 3.59 6.25
N LEU A 84 -8.75 2.94 6.13
CA LEU A 84 -8.63 1.49 6.27
C LEU A 84 -8.99 1.03 7.69
N GLY A 85 -8.56 1.76 8.72
CA GLY A 85 -8.88 1.48 10.11
C GLY A 85 -10.38 1.56 10.39
N THR A 86 -11.06 2.58 9.84
CA THR A 86 -12.51 2.73 9.98
C THR A 86 -13.25 1.55 9.33
N LEU A 87 -12.88 1.19 8.09
CA LEU A 87 -13.50 0.07 7.38
C LEU A 87 -13.26 -1.26 8.10
N ALA A 88 -12.04 -1.50 8.58
CA ALA A 88 -11.70 -2.70 9.35
C ALA A 88 -12.53 -2.79 10.64
N THR A 89 -12.63 -1.68 11.38
CA THR A 89 -13.40 -1.64 12.65
C THR A 89 -14.88 -1.87 12.40
N GLN A 90 -15.46 -1.25 11.39
CA GLN A 90 -16.88 -1.47 11.03
C GLN A 90 -17.15 -2.94 10.68
N ALA A 91 -16.34 -3.52 9.76
CA ALA A 91 -16.49 -4.92 9.37
C ALA A 91 -16.30 -5.88 10.55
N THR A 92 -15.34 -5.60 11.45
CA THR A 92 -15.14 -6.38 12.68
C THR A 92 -16.38 -6.30 13.56
N THR A 93 -16.96 -5.12 13.76
CA THR A 93 -18.13 -4.91 14.61
C THR A 93 -19.37 -5.61 14.06
N ASP A 94 -19.59 -5.47 12.75
CA ASP A 94 -20.74 -6.09 12.07
C ASP A 94 -20.64 -7.62 12.13
N LYS A 95 -19.44 -8.17 11.89
CA LYS A 95 -19.21 -9.61 11.97
C LYS A 95 -19.32 -10.14 13.40
N ALA A 96 -18.84 -9.40 14.37
CA ALA A 96 -19.01 -9.77 15.79
C ALA A 96 -20.48 -9.82 16.21
N ALA A 97 -21.29 -8.88 15.75
CA ALA A 97 -22.73 -8.86 16.01
C ALA A 97 -23.44 -10.06 15.37
N GLU A 98 -23.13 -10.38 14.12
CA GLU A 98 -23.63 -11.56 13.40
C GLU A 98 -23.30 -12.86 14.17
N LEU A 99 -22.03 -13.04 14.53
CA LEU A 99 -21.57 -14.23 15.22
C LEU A 99 -22.13 -14.34 16.65
N ALA A 100 -22.35 -13.20 17.33
CA ALA A 100 -23.00 -13.18 18.64
C ALA A 100 -24.47 -13.67 18.57
N ALA A 101 -25.19 -13.29 17.52
CA ALA A 101 -26.53 -13.81 17.30
C ALA A 101 -26.58 -15.32 17.04
N LEU A 102 -25.60 -15.84 16.27
CA LEU A 102 -25.44 -17.29 16.05
C LEU A 102 -25.07 -18.04 17.36
N ALA A 103 -24.22 -17.43 18.18
CA ALA A 103 -23.82 -18.00 19.46
C ALA A 103 -24.98 -18.12 20.45
N GLN A 104 -25.91 -17.13 20.48
CA GLN A 104 -27.12 -17.20 21.29
C GLN A 104 -28.03 -18.37 20.91
N ASN A 105 -27.99 -18.80 19.65
CA ASN A 105 -28.75 -19.95 19.15
C ASN A 105 -27.96 -21.28 19.27
N GLY A 106 -26.79 -21.27 19.92
CA GLY A 106 -25.92 -22.44 20.06
C GLY A 106 -25.25 -22.90 18.77
N GLN A 107 -25.25 -22.07 17.72
CA GLN A 107 -24.68 -22.38 16.40
C GLN A 107 -23.24 -21.95 16.23
N PHE A 108 -22.66 -21.19 17.18
CA PHE A 108 -21.29 -20.71 17.14
C PHE A 108 -20.65 -20.65 18.54
N ASN A 109 -19.34 -20.92 18.63
CA ASN A 109 -18.64 -20.81 19.91
C ASN A 109 -18.33 -19.34 20.24
N PRO A 110 -18.86 -18.78 21.37
CA PRO A 110 -18.64 -17.39 21.74
C PRO A 110 -17.16 -16.99 21.89
N GLU A 111 -16.28 -17.92 22.29
CA GLU A 111 -14.87 -17.66 22.49
C GLU A 111 -14.12 -17.34 21.19
N LEU A 112 -14.63 -17.79 20.05
CA LEU A 112 -14.03 -17.56 18.73
C LEU A 112 -14.49 -16.25 18.07
N ILE A 113 -15.53 -15.60 18.59
CA ILE A 113 -16.09 -14.37 17.99
C ILE A 113 -15.03 -13.29 17.79
N PRO A 114 -14.18 -12.91 18.78
CA PRO A 114 -13.21 -11.84 18.59
C PRO A 114 -12.19 -12.14 17.48
N ILE A 115 -11.70 -13.38 17.45
CA ILE A 115 -10.68 -13.79 16.49
C ILE A 115 -11.24 -13.80 15.05
N VAL A 116 -12.41 -14.41 14.86
CA VAL A 116 -13.04 -14.51 13.53
C VAL A 116 -13.46 -13.13 13.03
N ALA A 117 -14.09 -12.31 13.89
CA ALA A 117 -14.51 -10.97 13.50
C ALA A 117 -13.33 -10.06 13.16
N GLN A 118 -12.23 -10.11 13.91
CA GLN A 118 -11.03 -9.33 13.61
C GLN A 118 -10.34 -9.78 12.32
N THR A 119 -10.32 -11.08 12.04
CA THR A 119 -9.79 -11.62 10.78
C THR A 119 -10.58 -11.09 9.59
N GLU A 120 -11.90 -11.08 9.66
CA GLU A 120 -12.79 -10.54 8.62
C GLU A 120 -12.55 -9.04 8.38
N GLY A 121 -12.50 -8.24 9.46
CA GLY A 121 -12.22 -6.81 9.37
C GLY A 121 -10.85 -6.52 8.76
N SER A 122 -9.83 -7.27 9.12
CA SER A 122 -8.49 -7.16 8.56
C SER A 122 -8.46 -7.55 7.08
N SER A 123 -9.16 -8.61 6.70
CA SER A 123 -9.29 -9.06 5.30
C SER A 123 -9.88 -7.97 4.42
N LEU A 124 -10.97 -7.32 4.87
CA LEU A 124 -11.56 -6.21 4.14
C LEU A 124 -10.58 -5.05 3.97
N ALA A 125 -9.85 -4.67 5.02
CA ALA A 125 -8.85 -3.61 4.93
C ALA A 125 -7.75 -3.94 3.90
N PHE A 126 -7.28 -5.18 3.87
CA PHE A 126 -6.28 -5.62 2.88
C PHE A 126 -6.81 -5.61 1.45
N ILE A 127 -8.07 -5.98 1.23
CA ILE A 127 -8.72 -5.91 -0.10
C ILE A 127 -8.79 -4.45 -0.57
N VAL A 128 -9.24 -3.54 0.30
CA VAL A 128 -9.33 -2.12 -0.03
C VAL A 128 -7.94 -1.52 -0.29
N ALA A 129 -6.95 -1.87 0.53
CA ALA A 129 -5.56 -1.46 0.33
C ALA A 129 -5.00 -1.97 -1.01
N ALA A 130 -5.28 -3.22 -1.39
CA ALA A 130 -4.92 -3.77 -2.70
C ALA A 130 -5.56 -2.97 -3.85
N GLY A 131 -6.84 -2.60 -3.72
CA GLY A 131 -7.54 -1.75 -4.68
C GLY A 131 -6.89 -0.36 -4.82
N MET A 132 -6.53 0.27 -3.71
CA MET A 132 -5.82 1.57 -3.70
C MET A 132 -4.44 1.47 -4.37
N LEU A 133 -3.69 0.40 -4.13
CA LEU A 133 -2.40 0.14 -4.78
C LEU A 133 -2.55 -0.11 -6.28
N LEU A 134 -3.59 -0.82 -6.72
CA LEU A 134 -3.89 -0.98 -8.15
C LEU A 134 -4.24 0.35 -8.80
N ALA A 135 -5.05 1.18 -8.16
CA ALA A 135 -5.36 2.53 -8.63
C ALA A 135 -4.08 3.38 -8.74
N SER A 136 -3.20 3.33 -7.73
CA SER A 136 -1.90 3.98 -7.75
C SER A 136 -1.01 3.47 -8.88
N SER A 137 -1.00 2.16 -9.15
CA SER A 137 -0.28 1.55 -10.28
C SER A 137 -0.77 2.13 -11.62
N VAL A 138 -2.08 2.18 -11.84
CA VAL A 138 -2.68 2.77 -13.05
C VAL A 138 -2.29 4.24 -13.20
N ILE A 139 -2.38 5.02 -12.12
CA ILE A 139 -1.96 6.44 -12.12
C ILE A 139 -0.48 6.58 -12.48
N ALA A 140 0.38 5.70 -11.95
CA ALA A 140 1.81 5.71 -12.26
C ALA A 140 2.08 5.38 -13.75
N PHE A 141 1.36 4.43 -14.33
CA PHE A 141 1.51 4.08 -15.75
C PHE A 141 1.02 5.18 -16.69
N VAL A 142 -0.09 5.83 -16.35
CA VAL A 142 -0.74 6.85 -17.20
C VAL A 142 -0.15 8.24 -16.96
N GLY A 143 0.07 8.60 -15.68
CA GLY A 143 0.44 9.95 -15.28
C GLY A 143 1.94 10.26 -15.38
N LEU A 144 2.82 9.26 -15.18
CA LEU A 144 4.26 9.46 -15.23
C LEU A 144 4.77 9.34 -16.67
N ASN A 145 4.61 10.40 -17.47
CA ASN A 145 5.16 10.48 -18.84
C ASN A 145 6.51 11.18 -18.86
N ILE A 146 7.54 10.57 -18.25
CA ILE A 146 8.91 11.08 -18.27
C ILE A 146 9.65 10.36 -19.41
N LYS A 147 10.04 11.11 -20.45
CA LYS A 147 10.89 10.60 -21.52
C LYS A 147 12.32 10.43 -20.98
N HIS A 148 12.97 9.32 -21.30
CA HIS A 148 14.38 9.04 -20.96
C HIS A 148 15.34 10.09 -21.51
N GLU A 149 14.97 10.78 -22.59
CA GLU A 149 15.78 11.82 -23.24
C GLU A 149 16.04 13.04 -22.32
N GLU A 150 15.09 13.39 -21.45
CA GLU A 150 15.24 14.55 -20.53
C GLU A 150 16.27 14.28 -19.43
N LEU A 151 16.41 13.03 -18.97
CA LEU A 151 17.39 12.65 -17.94
C LEU A 151 18.82 12.62 -18.48
N THR A 152 18.97 12.38 -19.79
CA THR A 152 20.30 12.32 -20.44
C THR A 152 20.78 13.71 -20.83
N ALA A 153 19.89 14.61 -21.21
CA ALA A 153 20.22 16.00 -21.54
C ALA A 153 20.77 16.76 -20.32
N ASP A 154 20.10 16.59 -19.16
CA ASP A 154 20.50 17.24 -17.90
C ASP A 154 21.88 16.75 -17.40
N SER A 155 22.22 15.47 -17.64
CA SER A 155 23.52 14.90 -17.29
C SER A 155 24.65 15.36 -18.20
N LEU A 156 24.35 15.79 -19.42
CA LEU A 156 25.35 16.30 -20.38
C LEU A 156 25.61 17.81 -20.18
N GLU A 157 24.59 18.58 -19.75
CA GLU A 157 24.79 20.00 -19.38
C GLU A 157 25.53 20.19 -18.06
N ALA A 158 25.52 19.19 -17.17
CA ALA A 158 26.23 19.23 -15.89
C ALA A 158 27.72 18.94 -15.97
N GLN A 159 28.31 18.65 -17.16
CA GLN A 159 29.74 18.51 -17.31
C GLN A 159 30.39 19.90 -17.46
N PRO A 160 31.23 20.34 -16.50
CA PRO A 160 31.97 21.57 -16.65
C PRO A 160 32.95 21.42 -17.83
N VAL A 161 32.81 22.31 -18.80
CA VAL A 161 33.79 22.48 -19.89
C VAL A 161 35.06 22.92 -19.20
N GLY A 162 36.05 22.00 -19.09
CA GLY A 162 37.36 22.25 -18.53
C GLY A 162 38.24 23.10 -19.47
#